data_6089dbd63fa796d8aaedb3e9549cdb9a
#
_entry.id   6089dbd63fa796d8aaedb3e9549cdb9a
#
_cell.length_a   1.000
_cell.length_b   1.000
_cell.length_c   1.000
_cell.angle_alpha   90.00
_cell.angle_beta   90.00
_cell.angle_gamma   90.00
#
_symmetry.space_group_name_H-M   'P 1'
#
loop_
_entity.id
_entity.type
_entity.pdbx_description
1 polymer ?
#
loop_
_entity_poly.entity_id
_entity_poly.type
_entity_poly.pdbx_seq_one_letter_code
_entity_poly.pdbx_strand_id
1 'polypeptide(L)'
;MSDGADQNDVGIWLVNALGPDVQFAFDDLGQVLIHVAADQLCNSLRLLRDDHQLAMEQLIDIVAIDYPDRMPRFELVYLLLSMETNLRMNIRTQIHVGSLLPSIVEIFPNANWCEREIFDMYGIEF
;
A
#
# COMPACT_ATOMS: atom_id res chain seq x y z
N MET A 1 22.48 -4.88 15.94
CA MET A 1 22.31 -5.27 14.56
C MET A 1 20.89 -4.93 14.08
N SER A 2 20.79 -4.52 12.91
CA SER A 2 19.49 -4.27 12.34
C SER A 2 18.74 -5.58 12.12
N ASP A 3 17.50 -5.64 12.55
CA ASP A 3 16.66 -6.81 12.35
C ASP A 3 15.99 -6.80 10.99
N GLY A 4 16.11 -5.69 10.25
CA GLY A 4 15.52 -5.57 8.94
C GLY A 4 16.56 -5.63 7.84
N ALA A 5 16.09 -5.74 6.63
CA ALA A 5 16.93 -5.62 5.45
C ALA A 5 17.38 -4.16 5.29
N ASP A 6 18.54 -3.95 4.70
CA ASP A 6 18.94 -2.58 4.41
C ASP A 6 18.16 -2.04 3.19
N GLN A 7 18.21 -0.74 2.99
CA GLN A 7 17.41 -0.09 1.96
C GLN A 7 17.78 -0.52 0.54
N ASN A 8 19.05 -0.84 0.31
CA ASN A 8 19.48 -1.31 -1.01
C ASN A 8 18.88 -2.67 -1.33
N ASP A 9 18.86 -3.57 -0.36
CA ASP A 9 18.28 -4.89 -0.55
C ASP A 9 16.77 -4.79 -0.78
N VAL A 10 16.09 -3.97 0.00
CA VAL A 10 14.65 -3.76 -0.15
C VAL A 10 14.34 -3.20 -1.53
N GLY A 11 15.12 -2.24 -2.01
CA GLY A 11 14.95 -1.69 -3.34
C GLY A 11 15.05 -2.75 -4.43
N ILE A 12 16.04 -3.63 -4.32
CA ILE A 12 16.21 -4.73 -5.27
C ILE A 12 15.00 -5.67 -5.22
N TRP A 13 14.54 -6.03 -4.04
CA TRP A 13 13.38 -6.92 -3.89
C TRP A 13 12.11 -6.30 -4.47
N LEU A 14 11.93 -4.99 -4.28
CA LEU A 14 10.77 -4.28 -4.85
C LEU A 14 10.77 -4.31 -6.37
N VAL A 15 11.93 -4.04 -6.98
CA VAL A 15 12.06 -4.09 -8.44
C VAL A 15 11.80 -5.51 -8.94
N ASN A 16 12.29 -6.52 -8.24
CA ASN A 16 12.06 -7.91 -8.64
C ASN A 16 10.58 -8.31 -8.51
N ALA A 17 9.90 -7.82 -7.50
CA ALA A 17 8.50 -8.18 -7.25
C ALA A 17 7.52 -7.38 -8.11
N LEU A 18 7.75 -6.09 -8.26
CA LEU A 18 6.80 -5.16 -8.88
C LEU A 18 7.22 -4.67 -10.27
N GLY A 19 8.45 -4.93 -10.67
CA GLY A 19 8.96 -4.51 -11.97
C GLY A 19 9.87 -3.30 -11.90
N PRO A 20 10.61 -3.01 -12.99
CA PRO A 20 11.61 -1.94 -12.98
C PRO A 20 11.02 -0.54 -12.95
N ASP A 21 9.73 -0.40 -13.27
CA ASP A 21 9.06 0.89 -13.29
C ASP A 21 8.43 1.28 -11.95
N VAL A 22 8.61 0.46 -10.91
CA VAL A 22 8.05 0.74 -9.60
C VAL A 22 8.61 2.05 -9.05
N GLN A 23 7.71 2.90 -8.54
CA GLN A 23 8.09 4.17 -7.92
C GLN A 23 8.03 4.01 -6.41
N PHE A 24 9.18 4.12 -5.79
CA PHE A 24 9.25 3.99 -4.33
C PHE A 24 10.29 4.94 -3.75
N ALA A 25 10.15 5.20 -2.47
CA ALA A 25 11.08 6.02 -1.71
C ALA A 25 11.13 5.52 -0.28
N PHE A 26 12.09 6.02 0.48
CA PHE A 26 12.20 5.72 1.91
C PHE A 26 12.00 7.00 2.69
N ASP A 27 11.28 6.92 3.81
CA ASP A 27 11.16 8.07 4.71
C ASP A 27 12.34 8.10 5.69
N ASP A 28 12.31 9.08 6.60
CA ASP A 28 13.40 9.27 7.58
C ASP A 28 13.53 8.09 8.53
N LEU A 29 12.47 7.31 8.69
CA LEU A 29 12.46 6.14 9.57
C LEU A 29 12.75 4.84 8.84
N GLY A 30 13.04 4.91 7.55
CA GLY A 30 13.33 3.73 6.74
C GLY A 30 12.11 2.99 6.25
N GLN A 31 10.92 3.55 6.42
CA GLN A 31 9.70 2.94 5.88
C GLN A 31 9.62 3.18 4.38
N VAL A 32 9.09 2.19 3.66
CA VAL A 32 8.96 2.28 2.21
C VAL A 32 7.65 2.96 1.84
N LEU A 33 7.73 3.90 0.91
CA LEU A 33 6.57 4.57 0.32
C LEU A 33 6.49 4.16 -1.14
N ILE A 34 5.37 3.56 -1.56
CA ILE A 34 5.19 3.11 -2.93
C ILE A 34 3.93 3.76 -3.50
N HIS A 35 4.05 4.33 -4.69
CA HIS A 35 2.92 4.90 -5.40
C HIS A 35 2.48 3.96 -6.52
N VAL A 36 1.20 3.61 -6.54
CA VAL A 36 0.63 2.74 -7.58
C VAL A 36 -0.64 3.37 -8.13
N ALA A 37 -0.96 3.04 -9.37
CA ALA A 37 -2.24 3.42 -9.96
C ALA A 37 -3.35 2.55 -9.36
N ALA A 38 -4.57 3.08 -9.31
CA ALA A 38 -5.68 2.37 -8.70
C ALA A 38 -5.95 1.02 -9.38
N ASP A 39 -5.77 0.94 -10.70
CA ASP A 39 -6.00 -0.30 -11.45
C ASP A 39 -4.89 -1.34 -11.22
N GLN A 40 -3.75 -0.94 -10.66
CA GLN A 40 -2.64 -1.84 -10.34
C GLN A 40 -2.60 -2.21 -8.86
N LEU A 41 -3.49 -1.65 -8.05
CA LEU A 41 -3.45 -1.79 -6.60
C LEU A 41 -3.52 -3.23 -6.14
N CYS A 42 -4.52 -3.98 -6.59
CA CYS A 42 -4.71 -5.37 -6.17
C CYS A 42 -3.54 -6.24 -6.56
N ASN A 43 -3.06 -6.09 -7.78
CA ASN A 43 -1.94 -6.88 -8.27
C ASN A 43 -0.67 -6.58 -7.45
N SER A 44 -0.42 -5.29 -7.20
CA SER A 44 0.75 -4.87 -6.43
C SER A 44 0.70 -5.41 -5.00
N LEU A 45 -0.46 -5.32 -4.34
CA LEU A 45 -0.60 -5.83 -2.98
C LEU A 45 -0.42 -7.34 -2.91
N ARG A 46 -0.95 -8.06 -3.89
CA ARG A 46 -0.81 -9.51 -3.96
C ARG A 46 0.65 -9.92 -4.14
N LEU A 47 1.37 -9.23 -5.02
CA LEU A 47 2.79 -9.49 -5.24
C LEU A 47 3.61 -9.23 -3.98
N LEU A 48 3.31 -8.14 -3.27
CA LEU A 48 4.01 -7.80 -2.03
C LEU A 48 3.73 -8.81 -0.93
N ARG A 49 2.49 -9.29 -0.83
CA ARG A 49 2.12 -10.28 0.18
C ARG A 49 2.79 -11.61 -0.08
N ASP A 50 2.82 -12.04 -1.33
CA ASP A 50 3.26 -13.38 -1.71
C ASP A 50 4.77 -13.49 -1.94
N ASP A 51 5.47 -12.37 -2.06
CA ASP A 51 6.92 -12.37 -2.20
C ASP A 51 7.56 -12.83 -0.89
N HIS A 52 8.39 -13.87 -0.94
CA HIS A 52 8.93 -14.46 0.29
C HIS A 52 10.06 -13.64 0.91
N GLN A 53 10.64 -12.70 0.19
CA GLN A 53 11.63 -11.79 0.75
C GLN A 53 10.96 -10.60 1.43
N LEU A 54 9.95 -10.02 0.80
CA LEU A 54 9.21 -8.89 1.35
C LEU A 54 8.17 -9.35 2.37
N ALA A 55 7.44 -10.42 2.05
CA ALA A 55 6.48 -11.08 2.94
C ALA A 55 5.55 -10.09 3.66
N MET A 56 4.94 -9.19 2.92
CA MET A 56 4.05 -8.17 3.49
C MET A 56 2.68 -8.77 3.77
N GLU A 57 2.61 -9.62 4.76
CA GLU A 57 1.44 -10.46 5.04
C GLU A 57 0.38 -9.78 5.91
N GLN A 58 0.67 -8.61 6.49
CA GLN A 58 -0.29 -7.94 7.38
C GLN A 58 -0.67 -6.57 6.87
N LEU A 59 -1.98 -6.34 6.77
CA LEU A 59 -2.53 -5.01 6.56
C LEU A 59 -2.84 -4.43 7.94
N ILE A 60 -2.19 -3.32 8.28
CA ILE A 60 -2.41 -2.64 9.56
C ILE A 60 -3.63 -1.75 9.49
N ASP A 61 -3.75 -0.96 8.43
CA ASP A 61 -4.84 0.00 8.29
C ASP A 61 -4.90 0.51 6.87
N ILE A 62 -6.03 1.14 6.53
CA ILE A 62 -6.19 1.92 5.31
C ILE A 62 -6.59 3.32 5.74
N VAL A 63 -5.83 4.31 5.32
CA VAL A 63 -6.07 5.71 5.68
C VAL A 63 -6.42 6.49 4.42
N ALA A 64 -7.49 7.28 4.48
CA ALA A 64 -7.85 8.19 3.41
C ALA A 64 -7.42 9.60 3.75
N ILE A 65 -6.80 10.28 2.79
CA ILE A 65 -6.39 11.67 2.94
C ILE A 65 -7.16 12.49 1.92
N ASP A 66 -7.81 13.54 2.38
CA ASP A 66 -8.58 14.45 1.54
C ASP A 66 -7.76 15.71 1.26
N TYR A 67 -7.52 15.95 -0.03
CA TYR A 67 -6.85 17.16 -0.48
C TYR A 67 -7.86 17.99 -1.28
N PRO A 68 -8.70 18.82 -0.63
CA PRO A 68 -9.83 19.47 -1.31
C PRO A 68 -9.46 20.31 -2.52
N ASP A 69 -8.25 20.85 -2.53
CA ASP A 69 -7.78 21.73 -3.61
C ASP A 69 -6.98 21.01 -4.68
N ARG A 70 -6.91 19.66 -4.60
CA ARG A 70 -6.14 18.86 -5.56
C ARG A 70 -7.06 18.02 -6.44
N MET A 71 -6.51 17.64 -7.58
CA MET A 71 -7.14 16.71 -8.50
C MET A 71 -6.09 15.66 -8.90
N PRO A 72 -6.24 14.38 -8.54
CA PRO A 72 -7.36 13.78 -7.80
C PRO A 72 -7.41 14.24 -6.34
N ARG A 73 -8.62 14.28 -5.78
CA ARG A 73 -8.84 14.82 -4.45
C ARG A 73 -8.38 13.90 -3.33
N PHE A 74 -8.63 12.61 -3.46
CA PHE A 74 -8.36 11.65 -2.39
C PHE A 74 -7.10 10.86 -2.66
N GLU A 75 -6.40 10.54 -1.56
CA GLU A 75 -5.30 9.59 -1.59
C GLU A 75 -5.56 8.53 -0.54
N LEU A 76 -5.46 7.26 -0.93
CA LEU A 76 -5.54 6.15 0.02
C LEU A 76 -4.14 5.65 0.32
N VAL A 77 -3.89 5.38 1.59
CA VAL A 77 -2.62 4.84 2.07
C VAL A 77 -2.90 3.51 2.74
N TYR A 78 -2.32 2.46 2.20
CA TYR A 78 -2.43 1.11 2.73
C TYR A 78 -1.17 0.82 3.54
N LEU A 79 -1.34 0.62 4.84
CA LEU A 79 -0.22 0.41 5.76
C LEU A 79 0.02 -1.08 5.92
N LEU A 80 1.16 -1.56 5.43
CA LEU A 80 1.53 -2.98 5.47
C LEU A 80 2.69 -3.21 6.41
N LEU A 81 2.75 -4.40 6.98
CA LEU A 81 3.82 -4.83 7.88
C LEU A 81 4.21 -6.27 7.58
N SER A 82 5.50 -6.53 7.55
CA SER A 82 6.03 -7.89 7.58
C SER A 82 6.52 -8.19 8.99
N MET A 83 5.96 -9.22 9.60
CA MET A 83 6.42 -9.67 10.91
C MET A 83 7.80 -10.32 10.84
N GLU A 84 8.09 -10.94 9.71
CA GLU A 84 9.34 -11.66 9.51
C GLU A 84 10.54 -10.73 9.40
N THR A 85 10.41 -9.70 8.58
CA THR A 85 11.51 -8.77 8.28
C THR A 85 11.42 -7.48 9.09
N ASN A 86 10.33 -7.28 9.82
CA ASN A 86 10.00 -6.04 10.52
C ASN A 86 9.97 -4.83 9.58
N LEU A 87 9.61 -5.07 8.33
CA LEU A 87 9.54 -4.04 7.30
C LEU A 87 8.15 -3.44 7.26
N ARG A 88 8.08 -2.11 7.17
CA ARG A 88 6.81 -1.38 7.06
C ARG A 88 6.75 -0.69 5.72
N MET A 89 5.58 -0.76 5.08
CA MET A 89 5.34 -0.13 3.78
C MET A 89 4.05 0.66 3.79
N ASN A 90 4.07 1.78 3.07
CA ASN A 90 2.89 2.58 2.77
C ASN A 90 2.66 2.51 1.27
N ILE A 91 1.55 1.91 0.87
CA ILE A 91 1.17 1.84 -0.55
C ILE A 91 0.15 2.93 -0.78
N ARG A 92 0.45 3.87 -1.64
CA ARG A 92 -0.40 5.04 -1.89
C ARG A 92 -0.99 4.99 -3.28
N THR A 93 -2.28 5.30 -3.37
CA THR A 93 -2.96 5.45 -4.64
C THR A 93 -3.86 6.68 -4.59
N GLN A 94 -3.90 7.42 -5.69
CA GLN A 94 -4.73 8.60 -5.82
C GLN A 94 -6.02 8.24 -6.54
N ILE A 95 -7.14 8.79 -6.07
CA ILE A 95 -8.44 8.49 -6.65
C ILE A 95 -9.25 9.77 -6.82
N HIS A 96 -10.05 9.78 -7.88
CA HIS A 96 -11.00 10.87 -8.13
C HIS A 96 -12.30 10.63 -7.36
N VAL A 97 -12.98 11.73 -7.04
CA VAL A 97 -14.30 11.65 -6.42
C VAL A 97 -15.24 10.85 -7.33
N GLY A 98 -15.96 9.91 -6.74
CA GLY A 98 -16.91 9.08 -7.47
C GLY A 98 -16.31 7.88 -8.19
N SER A 99 -14.99 7.69 -8.12
CA SER A 99 -14.35 6.52 -8.69
C SER A 99 -14.62 5.28 -7.82
N LEU A 100 -14.72 4.13 -8.48
CA LEU A 100 -14.85 2.85 -7.81
C LEU A 100 -13.47 2.21 -7.71
N LEU A 101 -13.09 1.81 -6.50
CA LEU A 101 -11.81 1.14 -6.25
C LEU A 101 -12.02 -0.36 -6.10
N PRO A 102 -11.05 -1.17 -6.54
CA PRO A 102 -11.14 -2.60 -6.27
C PRO A 102 -10.98 -2.86 -4.76
N SER A 103 -11.81 -3.77 -4.24
CA SER A 103 -11.67 -4.23 -2.86
C SER A 103 -10.48 -5.17 -2.73
N ILE A 104 -9.78 -5.08 -1.62
CA ILE A 104 -8.62 -5.94 -1.34
C ILE A 104 -8.92 -7.00 -0.28
N VAL A 105 -10.21 -7.26 -0.03
CA VAL A 105 -10.63 -8.23 0.98
C VAL A 105 -10.11 -9.64 0.70
N GLU A 106 -9.99 -10.00 -0.57
CA GLU A 106 -9.46 -11.31 -0.95
C GLU A 106 -7.96 -11.44 -0.65
N ILE A 107 -7.26 -10.32 -0.60
CA ILE A 107 -5.82 -10.30 -0.31
C ILE A 107 -5.59 -10.18 1.18
N PHE A 108 -6.32 -9.27 1.83
CA PHE A 108 -6.25 -9.02 3.26
C PHE A 108 -7.68 -9.00 3.82
N PRO A 109 -8.15 -10.09 4.40
CA PRO A 109 -9.55 -10.16 4.87
C PRO A 109 -9.96 -9.06 5.85
N ASN A 110 -9.04 -8.59 6.69
CA ASN A 110 -9.35 -7.50 7.62
C ASN A 110 -9.59 -6.16 6.93
N ALA A 111 -9.30 -6.05 5.65
CA ALA A 111 -9.60 -4.84 4.88
C ALA A 111 -11.09 -4.53 4.83
N ASN A 112 -11.94 -5.54 5.02
CA ASN A 112 -13.38 -5.36 5.01
C ASN A 112 -13.82 -4.25 5.97
N TRP A 113 -13.30 -4.24 7.18
CA TRP A 113 -13.62 -3.22 8.17
C TRP A 113 -13.08 -1.84 7.76
N CYS A 114 -11.83 -1.80 7.30
CA CYS A 114 -11.20 -0.53 6.91
C CYS A 114 -11.90 0.11 5.72
N GLU A 115 -12.26 -0.69 4.71
CA GLU A 115 -12.95 -0.20 3.53
C GLU A 115 -14.33 0.35 3.87
N ARG A 116 -15.02 -0.33 4.79
CA ARG A 116 -16.33 0.10 5.25
C ARG A 116 -16.26 1.45 5.96
N GLU A 117 -15.28 1.63 6.83
CA GLU A 117 -15.07 2.91 7.51
C GLU A 117 -14.83 4.04 6.52
N ILE A 118 -13.99 3.79 5.51
CA ILE A 118 -13.66 4.80 4.52
C ILE A 118 -14.90 5.16 3.70
N PHE A 119 -15.72 4.19 3.33
CA PHE A 119 -16.97 4.45 2.64
C PHE A 119 -17.90 5.32 3.49
N ASP A 120 -18.04 4.98 4.77
CA ASP A 120 -18.91 5.72 5.67
C ASP A 120 -18.45 7.17 5.88
N MET A 121 -17.14 7.40 5.92
CA MET A 121 -16.59 8.72 6.21
C MET A 121 -16.42 9.60 4.98
N TYR A 122 -16.07 9.01 3.83
CA TYR A 122 -15.67 9.77 2.63
C TYR A 122 -16.52 9.44 1.41
N GLY A 123 -17.37 8.42 1.47
CA GLY A 123 -18.16 8.01 0.31
C GLY A 123 -17.36 7.31 -0.78
N ILE A 124 -16.16 6.83 -0.46
CA ILE A 124 -15.33 6.12 -1.42
C ILE A 124 -15.82 4.68 -1.53
N GLU A 125 -16.21 4.26 -2.72
CA GLU A 125 -16.76 2.92 -2.96
C GLU A 125 -15.68 1.93 -3.38
N PHE A 126 -15.80 0.72 -2.85
CA PHE A 126 -14.89 -0.38 -3.17
C PHE A 126 -15.61 -1.51 -3.90
#